data_7e47dea9e6c8095a42210fdc84793536
#
_entry.id   7e47dea9e6c8095a42210fdc84793536
#
_cell.length_a   1.000
_cell.length_b   1.000
_cell.length_c   1.000
_cell.angle_alpha   90.00
_cell.angle_beta   90.00
_cell.angle_gamma   90.00
#
_symmetry.space_group_name_H-M   'P 1'
#
loop_
_entity.id
_entity.type
_entity.pdbx_description
1 polymer ?
#
loop_
_entity_poly.entity_id
_entity_poly.type
_entity_poly.pdbx_seq_one_letter_code
_entity_poly.pdbx_strand_id
1 'polypeptide(L)'
;MILVNTIKLVDKARGKEIEALVRYPDDVGTFPIIIFSHGSFSNKETFDVASEHWASHGYVVIHPNHADARSGTGGMGRSRFGREQESGGSDEGKYNATNTDKQAKRRGAGLVIGGFGGATSNAARVERIKDISSVLDSLDQVEKQIPSLKGRLNRDAIAVVGHSYGAYVAQCHGGVKTLVDGKLENLSDPRVKCVIPISAQGESESYGLTAESWTDASTPAMHITGTRDRSAPDRPGGQFGDVTTKVVPFERSPRGGKYLLVIEGATHVSFGGKIGRVRGGVDAAGLTKSVSLAFLDAYLKQDVQAKAWLNGQPSTAWLGSQAKLQRKL
;
A
#
# COMPACT_ATOMS: atom_id res chain seq x y z
N MET A 1 -16.79 16.61 -9.16
CA MET A 1 -16.07 17.08 -7.94
C MET A 1 -15.78 15.90 -7.05
N ILE A 2 -14.76 15.97 -6.16
CA ILE A 2 -14.48 14.90 -5.18
C ILE A 2 -14.89 15.43 -3.80
N LEU A 3 -15.63 14.62 -3.07
CA LEU A 3 -16.00 14.88 -1.68
C LEU A 3 -15.13 14.06 -0.73
N VAL A 4 -14.89 14.58 0.47
CA VAL A 4 -14.03 13.94 1.48
C VAL A 4 -14.69 14.03 2.85
N ASN A 5 -14.84 12.89 3.52
CA ASN A 5 -15.40 12.81 4.87
C ASN A 5 -14.49 11.94 5.77
N THR A 6 -14.36 12.33 7.03
CA THR A 6 -13.81 11.47 8.06
C THR A 6 -14.97 10.88 8.85
N ILE A 7 -14.95 9.57 9.03
CA ILE A 7 -15.99 8.80 9.72
C ILE A 7 -15.36 7.86 10.77
N LYS A 8 -16.20 7.34 11.66
CA LYS A 8 -15.83 6.36 12.69
C LYS A 8 -16.65 5.10 12.51
N LEU A 9 -15.98 4.01 12.23
CA LEU A 9 -16.59 2.70 12.09
C LEU A 9 -16.41 1.91 13.39
N VAL A 10 -17.46 1.24 13.83
CA VAL A 10 -17.44 0.46 15.07
C VAL A 10 -17.50 -1.02 14.73
N ASP A 11 -16.41 -1.73 15.00
CA ASP A 11 -16.37 -3.18 15.00
C ASP A 11 -16.86 -3.67 16.37
N LYS A 12 -18.13 -4.06 16.44
CA LYS A 12 -18.75 -4.53 17.70
C LYS A 12 -18.16 -5.84 18.18
N ALA A 13 -17.73 -6.73 17.26
CA ALA A 13 -17.20 -8.04 17.62
C ALA A 13 -15.85 -7.94 18.32
N ARG A 14 -15.02 -6.96 17.93
CA ARG A 14 -13.72 -6.69 18.54
C ARG A 14 -13.74 -5.55 19.56
N GLY A 15 -14.86 -4.85 19.73
CA GLY A 15 -14.95 -3.67 20.58
C GLY A 15 -14.04 -2.53 20.13
N LYS A 16 -13.80 -2.38 18.83
CA LYS A 16 -12.81 -1.48 18.25
C LYS A 16 -13.47 -0.38 17.41
N GLU A 17 -13.01 0.87 17.59
CA GLU A 17 -13.35 1.97 16.71
C GLU A 17 -12.23 2.12 15.67
N ILE A 18 -12.61 2.27 14.40
CA ILE A 18 -11.70 2.50 13.27
C ILE A 18 -12.08 3.84 12.64
N GLU A 19 -11.22 4.83 12.79
CA GLU A 19 -11.37 6.08 12.07
C GLU A 19 -10.98 5.88 10.61
N ALA A 20 -11.81 6.36 9.67
CA ALA A 20 -11.55 6.22 8.24
C ALA A 20 -11.78 7.53 7.50
N LEU A 21 -10.94 7.79 6.49
CA LEU A 21 -11.12 8.88 5.52
C LEU A 21 -11.75 8.29 4.26
N VAL A 22 -12.86 8.88 3.81
CA VAL A 22 -13.59 8.44 2.62
C VAL A 22 -13.52 9.54 1.57
N ARG A 23 -12.98 9.19 0.39
CA ARG A 23 -13.00 10.04 -0.82
C ARG A 23 -13.96 9.43 -1.83
N TYR A 24 -14.83 10.24 -2.42
CA TYR A 24 -15.84 9.74 -3.36
C TYR A 24 -16.26 10.82 -4.34
N PRO A 25 -16.79 10.46 -5.52
CA PRO A 25 -17.26 11.43 -6.49
C PRO A 25 -18.56 12.09 -6.05
N ASP A 26 -18.68 13.38 -6.30
CA ASP A 26 -19.94 14.14 -6.23
C ASP A 26 -20.67 13.96 -7.56
N ASP A 27 -21.08 12.74 -7.85
CA ASP A 27 -21.73 12.35 -9.10
C ASP A 27 -22.86 11.36 -8.78
N VAL A 28 -23.72 11.06 -9.73
CA VAL A 28 -24.80 10.07 -9.58
C VAL A 28 -24.32 8.70 -10.06
N GLY A 29 -24.76 7.62 -9.38
CA GLY A 29 -24.41 6.25 -9.78
C GLY A 29 -24.03 5.36 -8.61
N THR A 30 -23.68 4.13 -8.93
CA THR A 30 -23.15 3.13 -7.98
C THR A 30 -21.66 2.96 -8.24
N PHE A 31 -20.85 3.03 -7.19
CA PHE A 31 -19.40 3.09 -7.31
C PHE A 31 -18.73 1.85 -6.73
N PRO A 32 -17.77 1.26 -7.45
CA PRO A 32 -16.85 0.28 -6.89
C PRO A 32 -16.07 0.85 -5.69
N ILE A 33 -15.66 -0.03 -4.78
CA ILE A 33 -15.03 0.34 -3.51
C ILE A 33 -13.55 -0.04 -3.56
N ILE A 34 -12.72 0.88 -3.13
CA ILE A 34 -11.29 0.66 -2.87
C ILE A 34 -11.05 0.86 -1.37
N ILE A 35 -10.50 -0.15 -0.68
CA ILE A 35 -10.00 0.03 0.68
C ILE A 35 -8.49 0.13 0.61
N PHE A 36 -7.94 1.24 1.10
CA PHE A 36 -6.51 1.51 1.07
C PHE A 36 -5.89 1.33 2.45
N SER A 37 -4.96 0.37 2.59
CA SER A 37 -4.18 0.15 3.79
C SER A 37 -2.86 0.92 3.74
N HIS A 38 -2.63 1.81 4.69
CA HIS A 38 -1.41 2.63 4.78
C HIS A 38 -0.17 1.83 5.23
N GLY A 39 1.03 2.37 5.00
CA GLY A 39 2.30 1.82 5.49
C GLY A 39 2.46 1.94 7.01
N SER A 40 3.50 1.29 7.56
CA SER A 40 3.83 1.39 9.00
C SER A 40 3.99 2.84 9.43
N PHE A 41 3.41 3.18 10.58
CA PHE A 41 3.51 4.53 11.18
C PHE A 41 3.03 5.67 10.27
N SER A 42 2.25 5.35 9.25
CA SER A 42 1.54 6.29 8.39
C SER A 42 0.11 6.48 8.92
N ASN A 43 -0.81 7.01 8.12
CA ASN A 43 -2.21 7.20 8.49
C ASN A 43 -3.13 7.26 7.26
N LYS A 44 -4.42 7.45 7.49
CA LYS A 44 -5.48 7.55 6.49
C LYS A 44 -5.30 8.67 5.45
N GLU A 45 -4.41 9.62 5.67
CA GLU A 45 -4.20 10.78 4.77
C GLU A 45 -3.13 10.54 3.70
N THR A 46 -2.46 9.38 3.74
CA THR A 46 -1.41 9.04 2.77
C THR A 46 -1.98 8.57 1.44
N PHE A 47 -1.19 8.67 0.36
CA PHE A 47 -1.62 8.33 -1.00
C PHE A 47 -2.82 9.15 -1.51
N ASP A 48 -2.95 10.38 -1.05
CA ASP A 48 -3.96 11.34 -1.45
C ASP A 48 -4.04 11.51 -2.97
N VAL A 49 -2.91 11.73 -3.66
CA VAL A 49 -2.84 11.92 -5.12
C VAL A 49 -3.45 10.74 -5.90
N ALA A 50 -3.16 9.51 -5.52
CA ALA A 50 -3.73 8.34 -6.18
C ALA A 50 -5.22 8.17 -5.82
N SER A 51 -5.57 8.37 -4.55
CA SER A 51 -6.94 8.20 -4.06
C SER A 51 -7.91 9.24 -4.64
N GLU A 52 -7.48 10.49 -4.78
CA GLU A 52 -8.24 11.54 -5.46
C GLU A 52 -8.41 11.23 -6.95
N HIS A 53 -7.36 10.69 -7.58
CA HIS A 53 -7.45 10.26 -8.96
C HIS A 53 -8.45 9.11 -9.13
N TRP A 54 -8.42 8.07 -8.29
CA TRP A 54 -9.42 7.00 -8.36
C TRP A 54 -10.84 7.51 -8.07
N ALA A 55 -11.00 8.36 -7.06
CA ALA A 55 -12.30 8.95 -6.75
C ALA A 55 -12.84 9.81 -7.91
N SER A 56 -11.98 10.59 -8.60
CA SER A 56 -12.40 11.36 -9.79
C SER A 56 -12.81 10.50 -10.99
N HIS A 57 -12.47 9.21 -10.95
CA HIS A 57 -12.84 8.22 -11.96
C HIS A 57 -13.96 7.27 -11.48
N GLY A 58 -14.74 7.67 -10.49
CA GLY A 58 -15.95 6.96 -10.08
C GLY A 58 -15.68 5.81 -9.11
N TYR A 59 -14.76 5.97 -8.17
CA TYR A 59 -14.53 5.02 -7.08
C TYR A 59 -14.84 5.66 -5.72
N VAL A 60 -15.33 4.88 -4.78
CA VAL A 60 -15.32 5.24 -3.35
C VAL A 60 -14.06 4.66 -2.73
N VAL A 61 -13.20 5.53 -2.19
CA VAL A 61 -11.91 5.13 -1.60
C VAL A 61 -11.96 5.32 -0.10
N ILE A 62 -11.80 4.24 0.66
CA ILE A 62 -11.88 4.24 2.13
C ILE A 62 -10.49 3.94 2.69
N HIS A 63 -9.96 4.84 3.50
CA HIS A 63 -8.67 4.74 4.17
C HIS A 63 -8.85 4.57 5.67
N PRO A 64 -8.86 3.36 6.23
CA PRO A 64 -8.86 3.18 7.67
C PRO A 64 -7.52 3.55 8.30
N ASN A 65 -7.56 4.08 9.52
CA ASN A 65 -6.41 4.13 10.41
C ASN A 65 -6.26 2.78 11.13
N HIS A 66 -5.10 2.16 10.99
CA HIS A 66 -4.74 1.00 11.81
C HIS A 66 -4.16 1.44 13.16
N ALA A 67 -4.01 0.49 14.09
CA ALA A 67 -3.55 0.77 15.46
C ALA A 67 -2.17 1.44 15.56
N ASP A 68 -1.31 1.25 14.55
CA ASP A 68 0.01 1.89 14.46
C ASP A 68 -0.02 3.24 13.72
N ALA A 69 -1.20 3.76 13.37
CA ALA A 69 -1.33 5.08 12.73
C ALA A 69 -0.82 6.20 13.64
N ARG A 70 -0.07 7.14 13.06
CA ARG A 70 0.41 8.32 13.78
C ARG A 70 -0.52 9.50 13.53
N SER A 71 -0.89 10.18 14.60
CA SER A 71 -1.63 11.45 14.53
C SER A 71 -0.73 12.56 13.94
N GLY A 72 -1.28 13.30 12.95
CA GLY A 72 -0.66 14.44 12.29
C GLY A 72 -0.30 14.18 10.82
N THR A 73 -0.23 15.24 10.04
CA THR A 73 0.14 15.26 8.61
C THR A 73 1.63 14.92 8.35
N GLY A 74 2.33 14.46 9.37
CA GLY A 74 3.71 14.01 9.35
C GLY A 74 3.88 12.58 8.81
N GLY A 75 3.36 12.30 7.62
CA GLY A 75 3.92 11.21 6.83
C GLY A 75 5.42 11.45 6.68
N MET A 76 6.29 10.39 6.62
CA MET A 76 7.77 10.44 6.56
C MET A 76 8.33 11.61 5.71
N GLY A 77 7.94 12.83 6.04
CA GLY A 77 8.42 14.06 5.49
C GLY A 77 9.72 14.43 6.21
N ARG A 78 10.85 14.29 5.55
CA ARG A 78 12.18 14.71 6.02
C ARG A 78 12.78 13.91 7.19
N SER A 79 12.56 12.62 7.31
CA SER A 79 13.49 11.78 8.04
C SER A 79 14.65 11.38 7.14
N ARG A 80 15.81 11.81 7.49
CA ARG A 80 17.20 11.38 7.26
C ARG A 80 17.57 10.39 6.12
N PHE A 81 16.64 9.81 5.37
CA PHE A 81 16.93 8.85 4.30
C PHE A 81 17.26 9.48 2.94
N GLY A 82 17.16 10.81 2.82
CA GLY A 82 17.43 11.54 1.58
C GLY A 82 18.76 12.29 1.53
N ARG A 83 19.67 12.12 2.50
CA ARG A 83 20.88 12.96 2.61
C ARG A 83 22.22 12.24 2.48
N GLU A 84 22.23 11.01 2.04
CA GLU A 84 23.50 10.30 1.79
C GLU A 84 23.74 10.07 0.28
N GLN A 85 23.82 11.13 -0.50
CA GLN A 85 24.48 11.06 -1.82
C GLN A 85 24.73 12.46 -2.43
N GLU A 86 25.28 13.40 -1.66
CA GLU A 86 26.02 14.52 -2.21
C GLU A 86 26.92 15.10 -1.11
N SER A 87 28.15 14.62 -0.99
CA SER A 87 29.24 15.35 -0.35
C SER A 87 30.58 14.89 -0.91
N GLY A 88 30.94 15.42 -2.04
CA GLY A 88 32.33 15.73 -2.30
C GLY A 88 32.51 17.23 -2.03
N GLY A 89 33.16 17.59 -0.95
CA GLY A 89 33.45 18.96 -0.59
C GLY A 89 33.93 19.05 0.87
N SER A 90 35.26 19.20 1.03
CA SER A 90 35.95 19.47 2.29
C SER A 90 35.43 20.71 2.98
N ASP A 91 35.08 20.65 4.25
CA ASP A 91 35.38 21.71 5.21
C ASP A 91 35.41 21.18 6.64
N GLU A 92 36.53 21.45 7.32
CA GLU A 92 36.79 21.09 8.72
C GLU A 92 36.13 22.12 9.64
N GLY A 93 34.99 21.71 10.24
CA GLY A 93 34.36 22.44 11.34
C GLY A 93 34.17 21.53 12.56
N LYS A 94 35.06 21.63 13.54
CA LYS A 94 34.99 20.94 14.83
C LYS A 94 33.74 21.36 15.59
N TYR A 95 32.73 20.47 15.68
CA TYR A 95 31.62 20.58 16.62
C TYR A 95 31.75 19.48 17.68
N ASN A 96 32.05 19.86 18.91
CA ASN A 96 32.04 19.00 20.10
C ASN A 96 30.57 18.65 20.43
N ALA A 97 30.10 17.49 20.04
CA ALA A 97 28.79 16.98 20.44
C ALA A 97 28.89 16.46 21.89
N THR A 98 28.10 17.01 22.78
CA THR A 98 28.00 16.62 24.18
C THR A 98 27.40 15.22 24.35
N ASN A 99 27.70 14.51 25.44
CA ASN A 99 27.22 13.15 25.72
C ASN A 99 25.68 13.02 25.76
N THR A 100 24.97 14.12 25.99
CA THR A 100 23.50 14.19 25.96
C THR A 100 22.92 13.96 24.58
N ASP A 101 23.56 14.45 23.50
CA ASP A 101 23.10 14.26 22.14
C ASP A 101 23.25 12.81 21.65
N LYS A 102 24.28 12.11 22.13
CA LYS A 102 24.48 10.69 21.81
C LYS A 102 23.42 9.79 22.48
N GLN A 103 22.99 10.15 23.68
CA GLN A 103 21.99 9.40 24.44
C GLN A 103 20.56 9.64 23.90
N ALA A 104 20.24 10.87 23.47
CA ALA A 104 18.98 11.18 22.79
C ALA A 104 18.88 10.51 21.41
N LYS A 105 20.00 10.45 20.65
CA LYS A 105 20.05 9.73 19.36
C LYS A 105 19.89 8.21 19.53
N ARG A 106 20.44 7.62 20.59
CA ARG A 106 20.27 6.18 20.91
C ARG A 106 18.83 5.85 21.35
N ARG A 107 18.20 6.71 22.16
CA ARG A 107 16.79 6.54 22.59
C ARG A 107 15.82 6.68 21.43
N GLY A 108 16.02 7.65 20.53
CA GLY A 108 15.18 7.83 19.33
C GLY A 108 15.29 6.65 18.37
N ALA A 109 16.50 6.13 18.13
CA ALA A 109 16.70 4.95 17.28
C ALA A 109 16.11 3.67 17.92
N GLY A 110 16.29 3.47 19.23
CA GLY A 110 15.74 2.34 19.96
C GLY A 110 14.21 2.34 20.02
N LEU A 111 13.58 3.53 20.10
CA LEU A 111 12.13 3.67 20.12
C LEU A 111 11.49 3.34 18.74
N VAL A 112 12.16 3.73 17.64
CA VAL A 112 11.66 3.42 16.27
C VAL A 112 11.76 1.93 15.97
N ILE A 113 12.74 1.23 16.51
CA ILE A 113 13.02 -0.18 16.20
C ILE A 113 12.27 -1.13 17.14
N GLY A 114 12.15 -0.81 18.41
CA GLY A 114 11.24 -1.51 19.33
C GLY A 114 9.78 -1.37 18.88
N GLY A 115 9.40 -0.22 18.29
CA GLY A 115 8.09 0.00 17.69
C GLY A 115 7.83 -0.83 16.42
N PHE A 116 8.86 -1.07 15.58
CA PHE A 116 8.68 -1.84 14.35
C PHE A 116 8.45 -3.34 14.65
N GLY A 117 9.25 -3.93 15.54
CA GLY A 117 9.06 -5.33 15.94
C GLY A 117 7.70 -5.59 16.61
N GLY A 118 7.19 -4.65 17.41
CA GLY A 118 5.86 -4.72 17.99
C GLY A 118 4.76 -4.58 16.93
N ALA A 119 4.93 -3.67 15.96
CA ALA A 119 3.96 -3.43 14.90
C ALA A 119 3.84 -4.61 13.91
N THR A 120 4.89 -5.44 13.77
CA THR A 120 4.88 -6.63 12.90
C THR A 120 4.73 -7.95 13.68
N SER A 121 4.42 -7.91 14.97
CA SER A 121 4.08 -9.11 15.73
C SER A 121 2.92 -9.86 15.07
N ASN A 122 2.83 -11.18 15.33
CA ASN A 122 1.76 -12.01 14.78
C ASN A 122 0.37 -11.41 15.04
N ALA A 123 0.10 -11.02 16.28
CA ALA A 123 -1.17 -10.39 16.66
C ALA A 123 -1.43 -9.07 15.89
N ALA A 124 -0.43 -8.20 15.77
CA ALA A 124 -0.56 -6.92 15.06
C ALA A 124 -0.83 -7.11 13.56
N ARG A 125 -0.18 -8.10 12.93
CA ARG A 125 -0.42 -8.44 11.52
C ARG A 125 -1.85 -8.91 11.29
N VAL A 126 -2.32 -9.85 12.09
CA VAL A 126 -3.68 -10.39 12.01
C VAL A 126 -4.71 -9.28 12.27
N GLU A 127 -4.48 -8.43 13.26
CA GLU A 127 -5.36 -7.29 13.55
C GLU A 127 -5.48 -6.31 12.37
N ARG A 128 -4.38 -6.01 11.68
CA ARG A 128 -4.45 -5.15 10.48
C ARG A 128 -5.25 -5.78 9.33
N ILE A 129 -5.11 -7.08 9.12
CA ILE A 129 -5.91 -7.80 8.10
C ILE A 129 -7.39 -7.74 8.48
N LYS A 130 -7.73 -8.02 9.75
CA LYS A 130 -9.10 -7.94 10.26
C LYS A 130 -9.70 -6.52 10.18
N ASP A 131 -8.89 -5.47 10.28
CA ASP A 131 -9.39 -4.10 10.15
C ASP A 131 -10.02 -3.86 8.77
N ILE A 132 -9.47 -4.44 7.71
CA ILE A 132 -10.05 -4.34 6.36
C ILE A 132 -11.38 -5.08 6.29
N SER A 133 -11.47 -6.32 6.80
CA SER A 133 -12.74 -7.05 6.86
C SER A 133 -13.79 -6.30 7.69
N SER A 134 -13.38 -5.66 8.79
CA SER A 134 -14.29 -4.84 9.60
C SER A 134 -14.81 -3.61 8.86
N VAL A 135 -13.99 -2.99 8.01
CA VAL A 135 -14.46 -1.90 7.13
C VAL A 135 -15.51 -2.44 6.16
N LEU A 136 -15.28 -3.61 5.57
CA LEU A 136 -16.24 -4.27 4.67
C LEU A 136 -17.55 -4.65 5.38
N ASP A 137 -17.47 -5.07 6.63
CA ASP A 137 -18.66 -5.39 7.47
C ASP A 137 -19.41 -4.12 7.89
N SER A 138 -18.76 -2.96 7.83
CA SER A 138 -19.28 -1.67 8.27
C SER A 138 -19.76 -0.76 7.13
N LEU A 139 -19.94 -1.25 5.91
CA LEU A 139 -20.37 -0.41 4.78
C LEU A 139 -21.74 0.26 5.03
N ASP A 140 -22.65 -0.36 5.78
CA ASP A 140 -23.91 0.28 6.21
C ASP A 140 -23.66 1.49 7.14
N GLN A 141 -22.60 1.44 7.95
CA GLN A 141 -22.21 2.58 8.79
C GLN A 141 -21.61 3.71 7.94
N VAL A 142 -20.90 3.39 6.84
CA VAL A 142 -20.42 4.38 5.87
C VAL A 142 -21.60 5.12 5.25
N GLU A 143 -22.59 4.39 4.72
CA GLU A 143 -23.79 4.97 4.12
C GLU A 143 -24.62 5.79 5.12
N LYS A 144 -24.69 5.35 6.39
CA LYS A 144 -25.38 6.08 7.45
C LYS A 144 -24.72 7.41 7.79
N GLN A 145 -23.38 7.45 7.83
CA GLN A 145 -22.60 8.65 8.17
C GLN A 145 -22.39 9.58 6.97
N ILE A 146 -22.49 9.04 5.76
CA ILE A 146 -22.41 9.80 4.50
C ILE A 146 -23.69 9.55 3.69
N PRO A 147 -24.78 10.28 3.97
CA PRO A 147 -26.09 10.05 3.35
C PRO A 147 -26.08 10.14 1.82
N SER A 148 -25.16 10.91 1.23
CA SER A 148 -24.96 10.98 -0.23
C SER A 148 -24.46 9.67 -0.85
N LEU A 149 -23.92 8.72 -0.06
CA LEU A 149 -23.51 7.40 -0.52
C LEU A 149 -24.58 6.31 -0.31
N LYS A 150 -25.73 6.64 0.26
CA LYS A 150 -26.78 5.64 0.56
C LYS A 150 -27.23 4.91 -0.71
N GLY A 151 -27.05 3.57 -0.73
CA GLY A 151 -27.41 2.71 -1.86
C GLY A 151 -26.48 2.88 -3.08
N ARG A 152 -25.32 3.53 -2.91
CA ARG A 152 -24.39 3.83 -4.01
C ARG A 152 -23.06 3.09 -3.91
N LEU A 153 -22.87 2.24 -2.92
CA LEU A 153 -21.71 1.39 -2.76
C LEU A 153 -21.90 0.07 -3.51
N ASN A 154 -21.08 -0.18 -4.55
CA ASN A 154 -21.10 -1.48 -5.26
C ASN A 154 -20.31 -2.50 -4.43
N ARG A 155 -21.04 -3.27 -3.62
CA ARG A 155 -20.48 -4.29 -2.72
C ARG A 155 -19.94 -5.53 -3.44
N ASP A 156 -20.25 -5.69 -4.73
CA ASP A 156 -19.74 -6.77 -5.57
C ASP A 156 -18.46 -6.40 -6.31
N ALA A 157 -18.01 -5.15 -6.23
CA ALA A 157 -16.83 -4.62 -6.91
C ALA A 157 -15.87 -3.95 -5.90
N ILE A 158 -15.09 -4.76 -5.18
CA ILE A 158 -14.22 -4.31 -4.09
C ILE A 158 -12.76 -4.65 -4.39
N ALA A 159 -11.87 -3.68 -4.22
CA ALA A 159 -10.42 -3.88 -4.23
C ALA A 159 -9.79 -3.53 -2.88
N VAL A 160 -8.72 -4.23 -2.54
CA VAL A 160 -7.82 -3.82 -1.46
C VAL A 160 -6.50 -3.37 -2.07
N VAL A 161 -6.13 -2.13 -1.78
CA VAL A 161 -4.88 -1.50 -2.21
C VAL A 161 -4.05 -1.19 -0.97
N GLY A 162 -2.75 -1.29 -1.03
CA GLY A 162 -1.93 -0.90 0.10
C GLY A 162 -0.48 -0.69 -0.25
N HIS A 163 0.20 0.09 0.58
CA HIS A 163 1.61 0.42 0.41
C HIS A 163 2.44 -0.11 1.59
N SER A 164 3.62 -0.67 1.30
CA SER A 164 4.54 -1.16 2.32
C SER A 164 3.86 -2.19 3.24
N TYR A 165 3.70 -1.93 4.55
CA TYR A 165 2.94 -2.82 5.43
C TYR A 165 1.49 -3.00 4.96
N GLY A 166 0.87 -1.96 4.40
CA GLY A 166 -0.44 -2.08 3.78
C GLY A 166 -0.44 -2.99 2.54
N ALA A 167 0.69 -3.09 1.82
CA ALA A 167 0.81 -4.03 0.71
C ALA A 167 0.80 -5.49 1.18
N TYR A 168 1.39 -5.80 2.36
CA TYR A 168 1.24 -7.09 3.00
C TYR A 168 -0.25 -7.40 3.27
N VAL A 169 -0.99 -6.43 3.82
CA VAL A 169 -2.43 -6.59 4.08
C VAL A 169 -3.19 -6.86 2.78
N ALA A 170 -2.89 -6.10 1.71
CA ALA A 170 -3.49 -6.31 0.40
C ALA A 170 -3.17 -7.70 -0.17
N GLN A 171 -1.92 -8.19 -0.02
CA GLN A 171 -1.54 -9.55 -0.43
C GLN A 171 -2.37 -10.61 0.30
N CYS A 172 -2.54 -10.49 1.62
CA CYS A 172 -3.33 -11.44 2.40
C CYS A 172 -4.80 -11.46 1.95
N HIS A 173 -5.40 -10.31 1.65
CA HIS A 173 -6.74 -10.25 1.06
C HIS A 173 -6.81 -10.81 -0.37
N GLY A 174 -5.68 -10.86 -1.08
CA GLY A 174 -5.51 -11.51 -2.38
C GLY A 174 -5.28 -13.03 -2.32
N GLY A 175 -5.33 -13.62 -1.13
CA GLY A 175 -5.16 -15.07 -0.92
C GLY A 175 -3.73 -15.50 -0.58
N VAL A 176 -2.81 -14.55 -0.34
CA VAL A 176 -1.48 -14.88 0.17
C VAL A 176 -1.59 -15.32 1.62
N LYS A 177 -1.13 -16.55 1.91
CA LYS A 177 -1.11 -17.11 3.26
C LYS A 177 -0.01 -16.50 4.11
N THR A 178 -0.26 -16.38 5.40
CA THR A 178 0.71 -15.91 6.38
C THR A 178 0.79 -16.83 7.58
N LEU A 179 1.94 -16.89 8.24
CA LEU A 179 2.11 -17.67 9.47
C LEU A 179 1.31 -17.00 10.61
N VAL A 180 0.38 -17.77 11.17
CA VAL A 180 -0.36 -17.45 12.40
C VAL A 180 -0.12 -18.61 13.36
N ASP A 181 0.51 -18.36 14.49
CA ASP A 181 0.84 -19.38 15.50
C ASP A 181 1.53 -20.64 14.90
N GLY A 182 2.47 -20.39 13.97
CA GLY A 182 3.28 -21.42 13.31
C GLY A 182 2.58 -22.14 12.15
N LYS A 183 1.36 -21.80 11.79
CA LYS A 183 0.62 -22.39 10.65
C LYS A 183 0.39 -21.36 9.56
N LEU A 184 0.44 -21.78 8.29
CA LEU A 184 0.07 -20.96 7.16
C LEU A 184 -1.46 -20.87 7.06
N GLU A 185 -1.98 -19.66 7.34
CA GLU A 185 -3.40 -19.36 7.32
C GLU A 185 -3.76 -18.47 6.13
N ASN A 186 -4.89 -18.76 5.50
CA ASN A 186 -5.51 -17.89 4.50
C ASN A 186 -6.52 -16.97 5.20
N LEU A 187 -6.21 -15.68 5.25
CA LEU A 187 -7.05 -14.64 5.87
C LEU A 187 -7.73 -13.75 4.83
N SER A 188 -7.90 -14.24 3.61
CA SER A 188 -8.57 -13.49 2.53
C SER A 188 -10.06 -13.28 2.81
N ASP A 189 -10.61 -12.22 2.24
CA ASP A 189 -12.04 -11.93 2.27
C ASP A 189 -12.63 -12.18 0.87
N PRO A 190 -13.62 -13.06 0.69
CA PRO A 190 -14.16 -13.44 -0.61
C PRO A 190 -14.88 -12.31 -1.34
N ARG A 191 -15.21 -11.22 -0.66
CA ARG A 191 -15.77 -10.00 -1.26
C ARG A 191 -14.74 -9.25 -2.13
N VAL A 192 -13.43 -9.44 -1.85
CA VAL A 192 -12.35 -8.76 -2.57
C VAL A 192 -12.14 -9.39 -3.94
N LYS A 193 -12.30 -8.60 -5.01
CA LYS A 193 -12.20 -9.04 -6.40
C LYS A 193 -10.81 -8.88 -7.02
N CYS A 194 -10.05 -7.91 -6.54
CA CYS A 194 -8.66 -7.71 -6.95
C CYS A 194 -7.86 -6.95 -5.88
N VAL A 195 -6.54 -7.03 -5.97
CA VAL A 195 -5.65 -6.36 -5.01
C VAL A 195 -4.51 -5.63 -5.72
N ILE A 196 -4.04 -4.51 -5.11
CA ILE A 196 -2.87 -3.78 -5.60
C ILE A 196 -1.86 -3.60 -4.46
N PRO A 197 -0.95 -4.55 -4.27
CA PRO A 197 0.16 -4.40 -3.34
C PRO A 197 1.28 -3.53 -3.95
N ILE A 198 1.52 -2.35 -3.35
CA ILE A 198 2.55 -1.39 -3.76
C ILE A 198 3.73 -1.52 -2.82
N SER A 199 4.92 -1.80 -3.37
CA SER A 199 6.14 -2.08 -2.59
C SER A 199 5.94 -3.25 -1.61
N ALA A 200 5.44 -4.36 -2.13
CA ALA A 200 5.10 -5.55 -1.36
C ALA A 200 6.34 -6.23 -0.75
N GLN A 201 6.11 -7.01 0.30
CA GLN A 201 7.10 -7.89 0.89
C GLN A 201 7.11 -9.23 0.13
N GLY A 202 8.30 -9.73 -0.16
CA GLY A 202 8.54 -11.12 -0.50
C GLY A 202 8.62 -12.01 0.75
N GLU A 203 9.35 -13.10 0.67
CA GLU A 203 9.61 -13.97 1.82
C GLU A 203 10.20 -13.15 2.98
N SER A 204 9.62 -13.28 4.15
CA SER A 204 10.00 -12.49 5.33
C SER A 204 9.49 -13.14 6.61
N GLU A 205 10.40 -13.46 7.52
CA GLU A 205 10.05 -13.99 8.83
C GLU A 205 9.20 -12.98 9.64
N SER A 206 9.58 -11.70 9.61
CA SER A 206 8.86 -10.65 10.34
C SER A 206 7.43 -10.45 9.86
N TYR A 207 7.13 -10.80 8.61
CA TYR A 207 5.77 -10.78 8.06
C TYR A 207 5.12 -12.17 8.01
N GLY A 208 5.81 -13.22 8.48
CA GLY A 208 5.28 -14.58 8.41
C GLY A 208 5.06 -15.09 6.98
N LEU A 209 5.88 -14.64 6.04
CA LEU A 209 5.79 -15.01 4.63
C LEU A 209 6.88 -16.02 4.28
N THR A 210 6.48 -17.20 3.82
CA THR A 210 7.35 -18.28 3.38
C THR A 210 7.25 -18.49 1.86
N ALA A 211 8.04 -19.38 1.30
CA ALA A 211 7.98 -19.74 -0.12
C ALA A 211 6.58 -20.20 -0.56
N GLU A 212 5.84 -20.86 0.32
CA GLU A 212 4.51 -21.43 0.07
C GLU A 212 3.37 -20.42 0.20
N SER A 213 3.65 -19.22 0.72
CA SER A 213 2.62 -18.23 1.02
C SER A 213 1.77 -17.84 -0.20
N TRP A 214 2.36 -17.84 -1.40
CA TRP A 214 1.69 -17.40 -2.64
C TRP A 214 1.02 -18.50 -3.45
N THR A 215 1.18 -19.78 -3.06
CA THR A 215 0.75 -20.93 -3.87
C THR A 215 -0.71 -20.88 -4.32
N ASP A 216 -1.60 -20.41 -3.44
CA ASP A 216 -3.04 -20.39 -3.68
C ASP A 216 -3.59 -18.96 -3.90
N ALA A 217 -2.71 -17.97 -4.10
CA ALA A 217 -3.10 -16.57 -4.31
C ALA A 217 -3.74 -16.37 -5.70
N SER A 218 -4.97 -16.84 -5.88
CA SER A 218 -5.70 -16.83 -7.16
C SER A 218 -6.31 -15.47 -7.53
N THR A 219 -6.62 -14.61 -6.55
CA THR A 219 -7.20 -13.28 -6.79
C THR A 219 -6.33 -12.45 -7.75
N PRO A 220 -6.92 -11.78 -8.77
CA PRO A 220 -6.19 -10.87 -9.64
C PRO A 220 -5.39 -9.84 -8.84
N ALA A 221 -4.13 -9.62 -9.22
CA ALA A 221 -3.23 -8.75 -8.48
C ALA A 221 -2.34 -7.91 -9.39
N MET A 222 -2.19 -6.62 -9.08
CA MET A 222 -1.20 -5.75 -9.69
C MET A 222 -0.15 -5.36 -8.67
N HIS A 223 1.02 -6.00 -8.73
CA HIS A 223 2.18 -5.64 -7.94
C HIS A 223 2.87 -4.41 -8.54
N ILE A 224 3.15 -3.40 -7.72
CA ILE A 224 3.84 -2.17 -8.15
C ILE A 224 5.10 -2.00 -7.30
N THR A 225 6.23 -1.82 -7.97
CA THR A 225 7.52 -1.57 -7.32
C THR A 225 8.41 -0.68 -8.21
N GLY A 226 9.63 -0.42 -7.77
CA GLY A 226 10.60 0.38 -8.50
C GLY A 226 11.99 -0.21 -8.49
N THR A 227 12.81 0.18 -9.47
CA THR A 227 14.20 -0.34 -9.59
C THR A 227 15.10 0.08 -8.42
N ARG A 228 14.63 0.98 -7.54
CA ARG A 228 15.34 1.44 -6.33
C ARG A 228 14.48 1.29 -5.06
N ASP A 229 13.44 0.46 -5.10
CA ASP A 229 12.53 0.22 -3.98
C ASP A 229 13.14 -0.78 -3.00
N ARG A 230 13.81 -0.26 -1.98
CA ARG A 230 14.43 -1.05 -0.90
C ARG A 230 13.62 -0.96 0.38
N SER A 231 13.38 -2.09 1.01
CA SER A 231 12.78 -2.12 2.35
C SER A 231 13.75 -1.56 3.40
N ALA A 232 13.19 -0.92 4.44
CA ALA A 232 13.99 -0.57 5.61
C ALA A 232 14.54 -1.84 6.28
N PRO A 233 15.70 -1.76 6.96
CA PRO A 233 16.26 -2.88 7.72
C PRO A 233 15.28 -3.38 8.80
N ASP A 234 15.16 -4.70 8.94
CA ASP A 234 14.30 -5.33 9.97
C ASP A 234 14.83 -5.12 11.40
N ARG A 235 16.10 -4.71 11.54
CA ARG A 235 16.78 -4.46 12.82
C ARG A 235 17.77 -3.29 12.71
N PRO A 236 18.13 -2.64 13.85
CA PRO A 236 19.15 -1.60 13.88
C PRO A 236 20.50 -2.08 13.32
N GLY A 237 21.09 -1.25 12.45
CA GLY A 237 22.37 -1.58 11.79
C GLY A 237 22.29 -2.68 10.75
N GLY A 238 21.08 -3.19 10.44
CA GLY A 238 20.85 -4.11 9.35
C GLY A 238 21.02 -3.43 7.98
N GLN A 239 21.18 -4.25 6.94
CA GLN A 239 21.24 -3.76 5.56
C GLN A 239 19.83 -3.48 5.03
N PHE A 240 19.70 -2.51 4.11
CA PHE A 240 18.48 -2.32 3.33
C PHE A 240 18.19 -3.57 2.51
N GLY A 241 16.92 -3.96 2.46
CA GLY A 241 16.48 -5.11 1.69
C GLY A 241 16.84 -5.00 0.21
N ASP A 242 17.02 -6.15 -0.42
CA ASP A 242 17.25 -6.23 -1.85
C ASP A 242 15.97 -5.86 -2.61
N VAL A 243 16.10 -5.06 -3.66
CA VAL A 243 14.99 -4.70 -4.56
C VAL A 243 14.37 -5.93 -5.24
N THR A 244 15.15 -7.01 -5.42
CA THR A 244 14.69 -8.27 -6.00
C THR A 244 13.62 -8.94 -5.16
N THR A 245 13.60 -8.73 -3.84
CA THR A 245 12.54 -9.26 -2.97
C THR A 245 11.15 -8.70 -3.30
N LYS A 246 11.08 -7.54 -3.93
CA LYS A 246 9.82 -6.88 -4.29
C LYS A 246 9.09 -7.51 -5.46
N VAL A 247 9.78 -8.30 -6.28
CA VAL A 247 9.17 -9.02 -7.42
C VAL A 247 8.73 -10.44 -7.04
N VAL A 248 9.24 -10.98 -5.93
CA VAL A 248 8.91 -12.33 -5.43
C VAL A 248 7.39 -12.59 -5.35
N PRO A 249 6.55 -11.68 -4.85
CA PRO A 249 5.12 -11.90 -4.80
C PRO A 249 4.49 -12.18 -6.16
N PHE A 250 4.93 -11.47 -7.20
CA PHE A 250 4.50 -11.74 -8.56
C PHE A 250 5.06 -13.06 -9.08
N GLU A 251 6.35 -13.33 -8.87
CA GLU A 251 7.01 -14.53 -9.40
C GLU A 251 6.45 -15.82 -8.81
N ARG A 252 6.10 -15.81 -7.51
CA ARG A 252 5.55 -16.98 -6.83
C ARG A 252 4.05 -17.16 -6.98
N SER A 253 3.32 -16.09 -7.31
CA SER A 253 1.87 -16.18 -7.53
C SER A 253 1.54 -17.04 -8.76
N PRO A 254 0.45 -17.83 -8.72
CA PRO A 254 0.00 -18.60 -9.89
C PRO A 254 -0.43 -17.67 -11.04
N ARG A 255 -0.59 -18.24 -12.24
CA ARG A 255 -1.18 -17.51 -13.37
C ARG A 255 -2.62 -17.11 -13.07
N GLY A 256 -3.15 -16.16 -13.85
CA GLY A 256 -4.52 -15.68 -13.70
C GLY A 256 -4.60 -14.23 -13.25
N GLY A 257 -4.43 -13.28 -14.19
CA GLY A 257 -4.61 -11.85 -13.92
C GLY A 257 -3.55 -11.25 -12.97
N LYS A 258 -2.32 -11.73 -13.03
CA LYS A 258 -1.20 -11.17 -12.25
C LYS A 258 -0.37 -10.23 -13.13
N TYR A 259 -0.08 -9.06 -12.56
CA TYR A 259 0.70 -8.01 -13.20
C TYR A 259 1.81 -7.54 -12.28
N LEU A 260 2.94 -7.16 -12.87
CA LEU A 260 4.05 -6.51 -12.15
C LEU A 260 4.48 -5.26 -12.92
N LEU A 261 4.26 -4.11 -12.31
CA LEU A 261 4.76 -2.81 -12.79
C LEU A 261 6.05 -2.47 -12.04
N VAL A 262 7.16 -2.40 -12.75
CA VAL A 262 8.47 -1.96 -12.22
C VAL A 262 8.78 -0.59 -12.80
N ILE A 263 8.79 0.44 -11.95
CA ILE A 263 9.00 1.84 -12.34
C ILE A 263 10.47 2.21 -12.19
N GLU A 264 11.06 2.77 -13.26
CA GLU A 264 12.46 3.13 -13.29
C GLU A 264 12.78 4.26 -12.29
N GLY A 265 13.83 4.09 -11.49
CA GLY A 265 14.29 5.05 -10.49
C GLY A 265 13.39 5.19 -9.26
N ALA A 266 12.20 4.57 -9.23
CA ALA A 266 11.30 4.70 -8.09
C ALA A 266 11.85 4.00 -6.85
N THR A 267 11.72 4.68 -5.71
CA THR A 267 12.11 4.24 -4.36
C THR A 267 10.87 3.93 -3.54
N HIS A 268 11.05 3.36 -2.35
CA HIS A 268 9.98 2.98 -1.43
C HIS A 268 8.90 4.06 -1.18
N VAL A 269 9.28 5.33 -1.23
CA VAL A 269 8.40 6.47 -0.92
C VAL A 269 7.91 7.24 -2.15
N SER A 270 8.27 6.82 -3.36
CA SER A 270 7.98 7.57 -4.59
C SER A 270 6.54 7.43 -5.09
N PHE A 271 5.83 6.38 -4.67
CA PHE A 271 4.53 6.00 -5.24
C PHE A 271 3.37 6.88 -4.77
N GLY A 272 3.50 7.53 -3.60
CA GLY A 272 2.41 8.29 -2.95
C GLY A 272 2.27 9.75 -3.37
N GLY A 273 3.10 10.26 -4.29
CA GLY A 273 2.97 11.61 -4.84
C GLY A 273 3.63 12.75 -4.04
N LYS A 274 4.09 12.52 -2.80
CA LYS A 274 4.78 13.54 -1.98
C LYS A 274 6.21 13.84 -2.42
N ILE A 275 6.81 12.91 -3.14
CA ILE A 275 8.11 13.08 -3.79
C ILE A 275 7.81 13.34 -5.26
N GLY A 276 8.28 14.45 -5.80
CA GLY A 276 8.13 14.77 -7.20
C GLY A 276 8.74 13.71 -8.14
N ARG A 277 9.26 14.14 -9.30
CA ARG A 277 9.89 13.21 -10.24
C ARG A 277 11.13 12.56 -9.62
N VAL A 278 11.25 11.24 -9.79
CA VAL A 278 12.42 10.47 -9.36
C VAL A 278 13.60 10.66 -10.34
N ARG A 279 14.74 10.06 -10.01
CA ARG A 279 15.94 10.11 -10.89
C ARG A 279 15.57 9.72 -12.32
N GLY A 280 16.03 10.49 -13.28
CA GLY A 280 15.69 10.34 -14.71
C GLY A 280 14.39 11.06 -15.12
N GLY A 281 13.79 11.88 -14.23
CA GLY A 281 12.60 12.68 -14.54
C GLY A 281 11.29 11.88 -14.57
N VAL A 282 11.29 10.62 -14.11
CA VAL A 282 10.11 9.75 -14.12
C VAL A 282 9.09 10.17 -13.06
N ASP A 283 7.82 10.28 -13.44
CA ASP A 283 6.69 10.51 -12.53
C ASP A 283 6.16 9.18 -11.99
N ALA A 284 6.78 8.67 -10.93
CA ALA A 284 6.41 7.39 -10.35
C ALA A 284 4.97 7.38 -9.79
N ALA A 285 4.51 8.48 -9.20
CA ALA A 285 3.15 8.59 -8.70
C ALA A 285 2.13 8.66 -9.83
N GLY A 286 2.44 9.40 -10.90
CA GLY A 286 1.63 9.46 -12.10
C GLY A 286 1.46 8.10 -12.76
N LEU A 287 2.56 7.34 -12.92
CA LEU A 287 2.52 5.97 -13.45
C LEU A 287 1.72 5.04 -12.52
N THR A 288 1.93 5.12 -11.21
CA THR A 288 1.20 4.32 -10.22
C THR A 288 -0.30 4.53 -10.34
N LYS A 289 -0.78 5.78 -10.28
CA LYS A 289 -2.21 6.08 -10.33
C LYS A 289 -2.86 5.70 -11.66
N SER A 290 -2.18 5.91 -12.80
CA SER A 290 -2.75 5.65 -14.13
C SER A 290 -2.81 4.15 -14.43
N VAL A 291 -1.76 3.39 -14.15
CA VAL A 291 -1.75 1.94 -14.42
C VAL A 291 -2.65 1.20 -13.43
N SER A 292 -2.68 1.62 -12.17
CA SER A 292 -3.60 1.06 -11.18
C SER A 292 -5.06 1.34 -11.54
N LEU A 293 -5.39 2.53 -12.07
CA LEU A 293 -6.74 2.82 -12.55
C LEU A 293 -7.16 1.87 -13.67
N ALA A 294 -6.31 1.67 -14.69
CA ALA A 294 -6.62 0.73 -15.77
C ALA A 294 -6.85 -0.70 -15.23
N PHE A 295 -6.09 -1.13 -14.21
CA PHE A 295 -6.31 -2.43 -13.57
C PHE A 295 -7.63 -2.47 -12.80
N LEU A 296 -7.97 -1.44 -12.04
CA LEU A 296 -9.24 -1.34 -11.32
C LEU A 296 -10.42 -1.33 -12.28
N ASP A 297 -10.36 -0.56 -13.37
CA ASP A 297 -11.40 -0.53 -14.38
C ASP A 297 -11.59 -1.90 -15.02
N ALA A 298 -10.49 -2.60 -15.36
CA ALA A 298 -10.54 -3.94 -15.96
C ALA A 298 -11.17 -5.00 -15.04
N TYR A 299 -10.96 -4.93 -13.72
CA TYR A 299 -11.37 -5.98 -12.79
C TYR A 299 -12.59 -5.64 -11.92
N LEU A 300 -12.87 -4.37 -11.66
CA LEU A 300 -14.04 -3.94 -10.89
C LEU A 300 -15.19 -3.45 -11.76
N LYS A 301 -14.89 -2.73 -12.85
CA LYS A 301 -15.90 -2.28 -13.82
C LYS A 301 -16.05 -3.22 -15.01
N GLN A 302 -15.21 -4.25 -15.11
CA GLN A 302 -15.17 -5.21 -16.23
C GLN A 302 -14.97 -4.52 -17.58
N ASP A 303 -14.21 -3.40 -17.58
CA ASP A 303 -13.92 -2.64 -18.77
C ASP A 303 -12.99 -3.43 -19.72
N VAL A 304 -13.54 -3.82 -20.85
CA VAL A 304 -12.82 -4.62 -21.85
C VAL A 304 -11.70 -3.84 -22.54
N GLN A 305 -11.83 -2.52 -22.66
CA GLN A 305 -10.80 -1.67 -23.26
C GLN A 305 -9.61 -1.49 -22.29
N ALA A 306 -9.86 -1.26 -21.00
CA ALA A 306 -8.84 -1.22 -19.97
C ALA A 306 -8.11 -2.57 -19.90
N LYS A 307 -8.82 -3.68 -19.96
CA LYS A 307 -8.22 -5.02 -19.95
C LYS A 307 -7.38 -5.29 -21.22
N ALA A 308 -7.86 -4.88 -22.39
CA ALA A 308 -7.11 -4.98 -23.64
C ALA A 308 -5.85 -4.12 -23.62
N TRP A 309 -5.94 -2.90 -23.08
CA TRP A 309 -4.79 -2.01 -22.89
C TRP A 309 -3.74 -2.64 -21.99
N LEU A 310 -4.13 -3.14 -20.81
CA LEU A 310 -3.23 -3.81 -19.87
C LEU A 310 -2.52 -5.02 -20.50
N ASN A 311 -3.22 -5.80 -21.30
CA ASN A 311 -2.71 -7.07 -21.83
C ASN A 311 -1.94 -6.92 -23.16
N GLY A 312 -2.04 -5.77 -23.81
CA GLY A 312 -1.53 -5.53 -25.15
C GLY A 312 -0.29 -4.64 -25.24
N GLN A 313 0.14 -4.41 -26.47
CA GLN A 313 1.22 -3.50 -26.84
C GLN A 313 0.96 -2.02 -26.45
N PRO A 314 -0.30 -1.49 -26.45
CA PRO A 314 -0.53 -0.10 -26.10
C PRO A 314 0.03 0.30 -24.72
N SER A 315 -0.10 -0.55 -23.70
CA SER A 315 0.48 -0.26 -22.38
C SER A 315 2.01 -0.24 -22.40
N THR A 316 2.62 -1.17 -23.13
CA THR A 316 4.08 -1.23 -23.28
C THR A 316 4.62 0.00 -24.00
N ALA A 317 3.96 0.42 -25.09
CA ALA A 317 4.33 1.63 -25.83
C ALA A 317 4.17 2.91 -24.99
N TRP A 318 3.08 3.01 -24.22
CA TRP A 318 2.83 4.16 -23.35
C TRP A 318 3.83 4.27 -22.20
N LEU A 319 4.23 3.14 -21.59
CA LEU A 319 5.23 3.11 -20.53
C LEU A 319 6.64 3.46 -21.03
N GLY A 320 6.98 3.08 -22.27
CA GLY A 320 8.29 3.34 -22.86
C GLY A 320 9.43 2.83 -21.99
N SER A 321 10.43 3.69 -21.75
CA SER A 321 11.55 3.41 -20.85
C SER A 321 11.30 3.75 -19.38
N GLN A 322 10.13 4.32 -19.04
CA GLN A 322 9.84 4.78 -17.69
C GLN A 322 9.43 3.63 -16.75
N ALA A 323 8.85 2.57 -17.28
CA ALA A 323 8.45 1.42 -16.51
C ALA A 323 8.30 0.18 -17.38
N LYS A 324 8.36 -0.99 -16.75
CA LYS A 324 8.12 -2.29 -17.37
C LYS A 324 6.90 -2.95 -16.76
N LEU A 325 5.95 -3.39 -17.59
CA LEU A 325 4.77 -4.16 -17.16
C LEU A 325 4.91 -5.62 -17.59
N GLN A 326 4.99 -6.52 -16.62
CA GLN A 326 5.00 -7.97 -16.81
C GLN A 326 3.63 -8.56 -16.49
N ARG A 327 3.29 -9.71 -17.08
CA ARG A 327 1.96 -10.32 -16.99
C ARG A 327 2.05 -11.84 -16.84
N LYS A 328 1.17 -12.41 -16.02
CA LYS A 328 0.85 -13.84 -15.93
C LYS A 328 -0.66 -13.98 -16.09
N LEU A 329 -1.09 -14.01 -17.34
CA LEU A 329 -2.49 -14.14 -17.72
C LEU A 329 -2.99 -15.57 -17.62
#